data_b50ac7ae2536e01c388fbe635554f3e4
#
_entry.id   b50ac7ae2536e01c388fbe635554f3e4
#
_cell.length_a   1.000
_cell.length_b   1.000
_cell.length_c   1.000
_cell.angle_alpha   90.00
_cell.angle_beta   90.00
_cell.angle_gamma   90.00
#
_symmetry.space_group_name_H-M   'P 1'
#
loop_
_entity.id
_entity.type
_entity.pdbx_description
1 polymer ?
#
loop_
_entity_poly.entity_id
_entity_poly.type
_entity_poly.pdbx_seq_one_letter_code
_entity_poly.pdbx_strand_id
1 'polypeptide(L)'
;METIIASGIAVLGTLLGSGLTLAFQQRATDRTHEFTRREKLRQERLDAYSVYAGALINYRRALVHLWFCEHEQPPPEDPDAVRVRAYDLRSAAQEALFRVQMLTADEELGRAAEAVLAEVTAVHKTDSRPEFVERRVRTRDGIAHLINTAKQHL
;
A
#
# COMPACT_ATOMS: atom_id res chain seq x y z
N MET A 1 9.86 -64.24 30.42
CA MET A 1 8.88 -63.67 29.50
C MET A 1 8.37 -62.29 29.89
N GLU A 2 8.25 -61.96 31.17
CA GLU A 2 7.81 -60.66 31.67
C GLU A 2 8.75 -59.50 31.27
N THR A 3 10.06 -59.69 31.31
CA THR A 3 11.06 -58.69 30.93
C THR A 3 10.99 -58.29 29.47
N ILE A 4 10.63 -59.14 28.58
CA ILE A 4 10.49 -58.85 27.13
C ILE A 4 9.23 -58.01 26.86
N ILE A 5 8.16 -58.31 27.57
CA ILE A 5 6.88 -57.55 27.47
C ILE A 5 7.06 -56.14 28.02
N ALA A 6 7.73 -55.98 29.16
CA ALA A 6 8.02 -54.67 29.76
C ALA A 6 8.90 -53.80 28.82
N SER A 7 9.90 -54.37 28.19
CA SER A 7 10.76 -53.67 27.24
C SER A 7 9.99 -53.24 25.98
N GLY A 8 9.07 -54.05 25.48
CA GLY A 8 8.21 -53.71 24.34
C GLY A 8 7.25 -52.55 24.62
N ILE A 9 6.66 -52.51 25.80
CA ILE A 9 5.79 -51.42 26.23
C ILE A 9 6.57 -50.10 26.39
N ALA A 10 7.77 -50.16 26.92
CA ALA A 10 8.61 -48.96 27.06
C ALA A 10 8.99 -48.35 25.70
N VAL A 11 9.35 -49.18 24.72
CA VAL A 11 9.69 -48.75 23.36
C VAL A 11 8.50 -48.17 22.64
N LEU A 12 7.30 -48.79 22.74
CA LEU A 12 6.07 -48.29 22.18
C LEU A 12 5.67 -46.94 22.81
N GLY A 13 5.78 -46.81 24.11
CA GLY A 13 5.51 -45.55 24.83
C GLY A 13 6.43 -44.40 24.37
N THR A 14 7.71 -44.69 24.13
CA THR A 14 8.68 -43.68 23.66
C THR A 14 8.40 -43.28 22.22
N LEU A 15 8.06 -44.22 21.35
CA LEU A 15 7.73 -43.95 19.93
C LEU A 15 6.41 -43.14 19.80
N LEU A 16 5.41 -43.50 20.57
CA LEU A 16 4.14 -42.76 20.60
C LEU A 16 4.32 -41.35 21.17
N GLY A 17 5.09 -41.21 22.25
CA GLY A 17 5.40 -39.92 22.84
C GLY A 17 6.18 -39.02 21.89
N SER A 18 7.18 -39.56 21.20
CA SER A 18 7.98 -38.81 20.21
C SER A 18 7.16 -38.41 19.00
N GLY A 19 6.32 -39.32 18.48
CA GLY A 19 5.43 -39.02 17.36
C GLY A 19 4.41 -37.91 17.68
N LEU A 20 3.83 -37.96 18.87
CA LEU A 20 2.88 -36.94 19.32
C LEU A 20 3.57 -35.57 19.50
N THR A 21 4.75 -35.54 20.08
CA THR A 21 5.54 -34.32 20.26
C THR A 21 5.90 -33.69 18.92
N LEU A 22 6.34 -34.48 17.94
CA LEU A 22 6.63 -34.01 16.58
C LEU A 22 5.39 -33.42 15.90
N ALA A 23 4.24 -34.10 16.03
CA ALA A 23 2.99 -33.60 15.45
C ALA A 23 2.54 -32.27 16.07
N PHE A 24 2.70 -32.10 17.37
CA PHE A 24 2.42 -30.81 18.03
C PHE A 24 3.41 -29.72 17.64
N GLN A 25 4.70 -30.03 17.53
CA GLN A 25 5.74 -29.10 17.09
C GLN A 25 5.49 -28.65 15.64
N GLN A 26 5.16 -29.54 14.74
CA GLN A 26 4.83 -29.20 13.35
C GLN A 26 3.63 -28.23 13.29
N ARG A 27 2.54 -28.55 13.97
CA ARG A 27 1.37 -27.68 14.02
C ARG A 27 1.66 -26.30 14.63
N ALA A 28 2.51 -26.23 15.65
CA ALA A 28 2.91 -24.96 16.25
C ALA A 28 3.77 -24.15 15.27
N THR A 29 4.70 -24.80 14.57
CA THR A 29 5.55 -24.18 13.55
C THR A 29 4.74 -23.67 12.37
N ASP A 30 3.79 -24.46 11.85
CA ASP A 30 2.92 -24.07 10.75
C ASP A 30 2.07 -22.82 11.09
N ARG A 31 1.50 -22.78 12.30
CA ARG A 31 0.76 -21.61 12.80
C ARG A 31 1.64 -20.38 12.90
N THR A 32 2.88 -20.53 13.38
CA THR A 32 3.83 -19.43 13.49
C THR A 32 4.24 -18.91 12.12
N HIS A 33 4.49 -19.79 11.16
CA HIS A 33 4.79 -19.40 9.78
C HIS A 33 3.62 -18.68 9.10
N GLU A 34 2.40 -19.17 9.29
CA GLU A 34 1.21 -18.52 8.74
C GLU A 34 0.98 -17.14 9.34
N PHE A 35 1.13 -16.98 10.65
CA PHE A 35 1.04 -15.70 11.32
C PHE A 35 2.11 -14.73 10.82
N THR A 36 3.37 -15.16 10.75
CA THR A 36 4.48 -14.34 10.26
C THR A 36 4.25 -13.90 8.81
N ARG A 37 3.75 -14.80 7.96
CA ARG A 37 3.43 -14.47 6.56
C ARG A 37 2.33 -13.44 6.44
N ARG A 38 1.26 -13.56 7.23
CA ARG A 38 0.14 -12.59 7.26
C ARG A 38 0.62 -11.22 7.75
N GLU A 39 1.42 -11.18 8.82
CA GLU A 39 1.93 -9.93 9.35
C GLU A 39 2.91 -9.26 8.37
N LYS A 40 3.75 -10.03 7.68
CA LYS A 40 4.62 -9.51 6.63
C LYS A 40 3.82 -8.89 5.49
N LEU A 41 2.79 -9.57 5.00
CA LEU A 41 1.92 -9.04 3.94
C LEU A 41 1.18 -7.77 4.39
N ARG A 42 0.70 -7.74 5.64
CA ARG A 42 0.09 -6.54 6.23
C ARG A 42 1.05 -5.36 6.23
N GLN A 43 2.31 -5.59 6.63
CA GLN A 43 3.33 -4.57 6.65
C GLN A 43 3.70 -4.08 5.24
N GLU A 44 3.80 -5.00 4.27
CA GLU A 44 4.06 -4.65 2.87
C GLU A 44 2.93 -3.80 2.26
N ARG A 45 1.68 -4.09 2.61
CA ARG A 45 0.51 -3.28 2.21
C ARG A 45 0.55 -1.89 2.84
N LEU A 46 0.80 -1.80 4.14
CA LEU A 46 0.91 -0.52 4.85
C LEU A 46 1.99 0.37 4.22
N ASP A 47 3.14 -0.21 3.91
CA ASP A 47 4.24 0.49 3.25
C ASP A 47 3.83 0.98 1.84
N ALA A 48 3.23 0.11 1.03
CA ALA A 48 2.77 0.46 -0.32
C ALA A 48 1.73 1.60 -0.31
N TYR A 49 0.75 1.54 0.60
CA TYR A 49 -0.27 2.58 0.71
C TYR A 49 0.32 3.91 1.20
N SER A 50 1.28 3.86 2.13
CA SER A 50 1.95 5.05 2.65
C SER A 50 2.82 5.72 1.59
N VAL A 51 3.59 4.94 0.83
CA VAL A 51 4.42 5.43 -0.27
C VAL A 51 3.55 6.05 -1.37
N TYR A 52 2.45 5.39 -1.73
CA TYR A 52 1.53 5.90 -2.75
C TYR A 52 0.86 7.21 -2.31
N ALA A 53 0.37 7.30 -1.09
CA ALA A 53 -0.20 8.53 -0.55
C ALA A 53 0.80 9.69 -0.56
N GLY A 54 2.05 9.44 -0.18
CA GLY A 54 3.14 10.42 -0.24
C GLY A 54 3.43 10.88 -1.66
N ALA A 55 3.48 9.95 -2.63
CA ALA A 55 3.69 10.27 -4.05
C ALA A 55 2.56 11.12 -4.63
N LEU A 56 1.29 10.80 -4.31
CA LEU A 56 0.13 11.59 -4.71
C LEU A 56 0.18 13.03 -4.16
N ILE A 57 0.55 13.20 -2.89
CA ILE A 57 0.68 14.52 -2.26
C ILE A 57 1.77 15.35 -2.95
N ASN A 58 2.93 14.75 -3.23
CA ASN A 58 4.04 15.43 -3.90
C ASN A 58 3.67 15.82 -5.33
N TYR A 59 3.07 14.91 -6.09
CA TYR A 59 2.62 15.17 -7.45
C TYR A 59 1.55 16.27 -7.48
N ARG A 60 0.54 16.17 -6.61
CA ARG A 60 -0.50 17.20 -6.47
C ARG A 60 0.09 18.58 -6.16
N ARG A 61 1.07 18.65 -5.25
CA ARG A 61 1.74 19.90 -4.90
C ARG A 61 2.43 20.53 -6.10
N ALA A 62 3.13 19.74 -6.91
CA ALA A 62 3.78 20.21 -8.12
C ALA A 62 2.78 20.75 -9.15
N LEU A 63 1.64 20.06 -9.35
CA LEU A 63 0.61 20.52 -10.27
C LEU A 63 -0.13 21.77 -9.79
N VAL A 64 -0.34 21.91 -8.49
CA VAL A 64 -0.88 23.14 -7.88
C VAL A 64 0.10 24.29 -8.09
N HIS A 65 1.40 24.07 -7.92
CA HIS A 65 2.42 25.08 -8.18
C HIS A 65 2.50 25.44 -9.66
N LEU A 66 2.44 24.45 -10.56
CA LEU A 66 2.41 24.65 -12.00
C LEU A 66 1.26 25.57 -12.42
N TRP A 67 0.07 25.36 -11.86
CA TRP A 67 -1.06 26.24 -12.16
C TRP A 67 -0.77 27.71 -11.82
N PHE A 68 -0.14 28.01 -10.68
CA PHE A 68 0.27 29.37 -10.32
C PHE A 68 1.31 29.93 -11.28
N CYS A 69 2.29 29.10 -11.68
CA CYS A 69 3.32 29.53 -12.63
C CYS A 69 2.72 29.86 -14.01
N GLU A 70 1.65 29.20 -14.40
CA GLU A 70 0.99 29.43 -15.69
C GLU A 70 -0.01 30.62 -15.67
N HIS A 71 -0.55 30.99 -14.49
CA HIS A 71 -1.64 31.97 -14.38
C HIS A 71 -1.29 33.26 -13.62
N GLU A 72 -0.13 33.33 -12.97
CA GLU A 72 0.32 34.55 -12.27
C GLU A 72 1.40 35.29 -13.04
N GLN A 73 1.42 36.63 -12.94
CA GLN A 73 2.41 37.49 -13.59
C GLN A 73 3.04 38.46 -12.57
N PRO A 74 4.35 38.43 -12.34
CA PRO A 74 5.30 37.46 -12.94
C PRO A 74 5.10 36.05 -12.38
N PRO A 75 5.44 34.99 -13.14
CA PRO A 75 5.33 33.63 -12.66
C PRO A 75 6.28 33.40 -11.47
N PRO A 76 5.86 32.64 -10.43
CA PRO A 76 6.72 32.35 -9.26
C PRO A 76 7.97 31.54 -9.60
N GLU A 77 7.93 30.74 -10.65
CA GLU A 77 9.04 29.92 -11.16
C GLU A 77 8.82 29.70 -12.66
N ASP A 78 9.84 29.28 -13.40
CA ASP A 78 9.72 28.88 -14.80
C ASP A 78 8.73 27.71 -14.96
N PRO A 79 7.61 27.89 -15.68
CA PRO A 79 6.58 26.88 -15.85
C PRO A 79 7.12 25.57 -16.48
N ASP A 80 8.09 25.66 -17.40
CA ASP A 80 8.64 24.48 -18.06
C ASP A 80 9.49 23.64 -17.10
N ALA A 81 10.27 24.26 -16.24
CA ALA A 81 11.01 23.57 -15.18
C ALA A 81 10.08 22.85 -14.18
N VAL A 82 8.98 23.52 -13.79
CA VAL A 82 7.96 22.92 -12.91
C VAL A 82 7.24 21.75 -13.61
N ARG A 83 6.97 21.88 -14.91
CA ARG A 83 6.31 20.83 -15.71
C ARG A 83 7.17 19.58 -15.81
N VAL A 84 8.47 19.70 -16.08
CA VAL A 84 9.41 18.57 -16.09
C VAL A 84 9.40 17.85 -14.74
N ARG A 85 9.52 18.60 -13.64
CA ARG A 85 9.47 18.04 -12.28
C ARG A 85 8.13 17.34 -11.99
N ALA A 86 7.01 17.87 -12.50
CA ALA A 86 5.71 17.24 -12.37
C ALA A 86 5.62 15.90 -13.11
N TYR A 87 6.29 15.75 -14.26
CA TYR A 87 6.38 14.46 -14.97
C TYR A 87 7.13 13.40 -14.16
N ASP A 88 8.23 13.74 -13.51
CA ASP A 88 8.99 12.82 -12.67
C ASP A 88 8.12 12.36 -11.46
N LEU A 89 7.42 13.30 -10.83
CA LEU A 89 6.52 13.00 -9.71
C LEU A 89 5.29 12.18 -10.14
N ARG A 90 4.80 12.37 -11.37
CA ARG A 90 3.76 11.52 -11.95
C ARG A 90 4.25 10.09 -12.11
N SER A 91 5.46 9.91 -12.63
CA SER A 91 6.05 8.59 -12.84
C SER A 91 6.20 7.85 -11.50
N ALA A 92 6.69 8.55 -10.46
CA ALA A 92 6.79 7.99 -9.12
C ALA A 92 5.42 7.61 -8.54
N ALA A 93 4.38 8.43 -8.75
CA ALA A 93 3.02 8.10 -8.30
C ALA A 93 2.44 6.90 -9.06
N GLN A 94 2.72 6.78 -10.36
CA GLN A 94 2.29 5.65 -11.19
C GLN A 94 2.96 4.34 -10.74
N GLU A 95 4.26 4.37 -10.46
CA GLU A 95 5.02 3.22 -9.95
C GLU A 95 4.46 2.76 -8.59
N ALA A 96 4.22 3.71 -7.68
CA ALA A 96 3.62 3.41 -6.38
C ALA A 96 2.19 2.85 -6.50
N LEU A 97 1.38 3.32 -7.47
CA LEU A 97 0.07 2.77 -7.78
C LEU A 97 0.15 1.30 -8.20
N PHE A 98 1.08 0.94 -9.08
CA PHE A 98 1.27 -0.45 -9.50
C PHE A 98 1.61 -1.35 -8.32
N ARG A 99 2.42 -0.87 -7.36
CA ARG A 99 2.72 -1.62 -6.15
C ARG A 99 1.46 -1.83 -5.29
N VAL A 100 0.60 -0.81 -5.15
CA VAL A 100 -0.71 -0.94 -4.47
C VAL A 100 -1.55 -2.01 -5.17
N GLN A 101 -1.70 -1.94 -6.49
CA GLN A 101 -2.51 -2.89 -7.27
C GLN A 101 -2.00 -4.33 -7.17
N MET A 102 -0.68 -4.54 -7.08
CA MET A 102 -0.11 -5.89 -6.90
C MET A 102 -0.33 -6.47 -5.50
N LEU A 103 -0.43 -5.64 -4.48
CA LEU A 103 -0.54 -6.09 -3.08
C LEU A 103 -1.97 -6.12 -2.55
N THR A 104 -2.89 -5.37 -3.16
CA THR A 104 -4.29 -5.40 -2.76
C THR A 104 -5.05 -6.52 -3.49
N ALA A 105 -5.85 -7.28 -2.72
CA ALA A 105 -6.79 -8.24 -3.29
C ALA A 105 -8.16 -7.59 -3.59
N ASP A 106 -8.36 -6.35 -3.15
CA ASP A 106 -9.60 -5.60 -3.33
C ASP A 106 -9.52 -4.76 -4.61
N GLU A 107 -10.28 -5.17 -5.62
CA GLU A 107 -10.36 -4.49 -6.91
C GLU A 107 -10.98 -3.09 -6.78
N GLU A 108 -11.86 -2.87 -5.81
CA GLU A 108 -12.50 -1.57 -5.60
C GLU A 108 -11.50 -0.56 -5.06
N LEU A 109 -10.67 -0.97 -4.10
CA LEU A 109 -9.57 -0.15 -3.60
C LEU A 109 -8.56 0.17 -4.72
N GLY A 110 -8.23 -0.82 -5.55
CA GLY A 110 -7.34 -0.62 -6.71
C GLY A 110 -7.88 0.42 -7.70
N ARG A 111 -9.17 0.33 -8.04
CA ARG A 111 -9.86 1.30 -8.92
C ARG A 111 -9.97 2.69 -8.28
N ALA A 112 -10.27 2.76 -6.98
CA ALA A 112 -10.32 4.02 -6.24
C ALA A 112 -8.95 4.72 -6.23
N ALA A 113 -7.86 3.96 -6.04
CA ALA A 113 -6.51 4.50 -6.11
C ALA A 113 -6.21 5.10 -7.50
N GLU A 114 -6.53 4.39 -8.58
CA GLU A 114 -6.35 4.87 -9.95
C GLU A 114 -7.17 6.14 -10.23
N ALA A 115 -8.43 6.16 -9.79
CA ALA A 115 -9.31 7.33 -9.95
C ALA A 115 -8.76 8.58 -9.25
N VAL A 116 -8.20 8.44 -8.05
CA VAL A 116 -7.56 9.56 -7.32
C VAL A 116 -6.35 10.10 -8.09
N LEU A 117 -5.51 9.23 -8.68
CA LEU A 117 -4.37 9.68 -9.51
C LEU A 117 -4.85 10.44 -10.74
N ALA A 118 -5.93 9.99 -11.39
CA ALA A 118 -6.53 10.67 -12.53
C ALA A 118 -7.07 12.07 -12.14
N GLU A 119 -7.76 12.18 -11.01
CA GLU A 119 -8.24 13.46 -10.48
C GLU A 119 -7.10 14.41 -10.13
N VAL A 120 -6.03 13.92 -9.49
CA VAL A 120 -4.83 14.71 -9.20
C VAL A 120 -4.20 15.20 -10.50
N THR A 121 -4.10 14.36 -11.51
CA THR A 121 -3.54 14.72 -12.83
C THR A 121 -4.33 15.84 -13.49
N ALA A 122 -5.62 15.96 -13.23
CA ALA A 122 -6.47 16.97 -13.82
C ALA A 122 -6.49 18.32 -13.06
N VAL A 123 -5.86 18.42 -11.89
CA VAL A 123 -5.98 19.59 -11.00
C VAL A 123 -5.51 20.91 -11.63
N HIS A 124 -4.46 20.86 -12.47
CA HIS A 124 -3.91 22.03 -13.15
C HIS A 124 -4.62 22.38 -14.47
N LYS A 125 -5.50 21.50 -14.98
CA LYS A 125 -6.19 21.67 -16.27
C LYS A 125 -7.47 22.48 -16.10
N THR A 126 -7.37 23.64 -15.51
CA THR A 126 -8.50 24.56 -15.31
C THR A 126 -8.09 25.98 -15.68
N ASP A 127 -8.93 26.66 -16.44
CA ASP A 127 -8.67 28.04 -16.88
C ASP A 127 -9.17 29.07 -15.86
N SER A 128 -10.03 28.66 -14.92
CA SER A 128 -10.62 29.58 -13.94
C SER A 128 -10.15 29.31 -12.52
N ARG A 129 -9.87 30.37 -11.78
CA ARG A 129 -9.45 30.30 -10.37
C ARG A 129 -10.50 29.63 -9.46
N PRO A 130 -11.82 29.89 -9.60
CA PRO A 130 -12.83 29.20 -8.81
C PRO A 130 -12.82 27.68 -9.01
N GLU A 131 -12.77 27.22 -10.26
CA GLU A 131 -12.70 25.79 -10.58
C GLU A 131 -11.39 25.14 -10.04
N PHE A 132 -10.27 25.84 -10.17
CA PHE A 132 -9.00 25.39 -9.60
C PHE A 132 -9.10 25.20 -8.09
N VAL A 133 -9.66 26.16 -7.36
CA VAL A 133 -9.85 26.08 -5.91
C VAL A 133 -10.71 24.88 -5.54
N GLU A 134 -11.82 24.64 -6.26
CA GLU A 134 -12.69 23.50 -6.04
C GLU A 134 -11.95 22.16 -6.28
N ARG A 135 -11.24 22.02 -7.42
CA ARG A 135 -10.47 20.80 -7.72
C ARG A 135 -9.33 20.56 -6.74
N ARG A 136 -8.69 21.63 -6.29
CA ARG A 136 -7.64 21.57 -5.26
C ARG A 136 -8.18 21.02 -3.93
N VAL A 137 -9.39 21.38 -3.53
CA VAL A 137 -10.05 20.83 -2.33
C VAL A 137 -10.43 19.36 -2.57
N ARG A 138 -11.12 19.08 -3.68
CA ARG A 138 -11.59 17.74 -4.04
C ARG A 138 -10.44 16.72 -4.08
N THR A 139 -9.33 17.05 -4.72
CA THR A 139 -8.17 16.14 -4.79
C THR A 139 -7.52 15.90 -3.42
N ARG A 140 -7.49 16.89 -2.53
CA ARG A 140 -7.02 16.71 -1.15
C ARG A 140 -7.93 15.73 -0.39
N ASP A 141 -9.23 15.92 -0.50
CA ASP A 141 -10.22 15.13 0.21
C ASP A 141 -10.29 13.71 -0.37
N GLY A 142 -10.12 13.56 -1.68
CA GLY A 142 -9.99 12.26 -2.36
C GLY A 142 -8.79 11.43 -1.86
N ILE A 143 -7.63 12.07 -1.70
CA ILE A 143 -6.45 11.40 -1.11
C ILE A 143 -6.73 10.98 0.34
N ALA A 144 -7.34 11.86 1.15
CA ALA A 144 -7.66 11.55 2.54
C ALA A 144 -8.67 10.39 2.65
N HIS A 145 -9.68 10.38 1.78
CA HIS A 145 -10.65 9.29 1.71
C HIS A 145 -9.99 7.97 1.33
N LEU A 146 -9.15 7.96 0.30
CA LEU A 146 -8.38 6.75 -0.10
C LEU A 146 -7.56 6.18 1.05
N ILE A 147 -6.85 7.04 1.81
CA ILE A 147 -6.07 6.61 2.98
C ILE A 147 -6.98 5.95 4.03
N ASN A 148 -8.16 6.53 4.30
CA ASN A 148 -9.09 5.98 5.28
C ASN A 148 -9.70 4.64 4.81
N THR A 149 -9.99 4.50 3.53
CA THR A 149 -10.42 3.21 2.96
C THR A 149 -9.32 2.17 3.04
N ALA A 150 -8.09 2.51 2.64
CA ALA A 150 -6.95 1.60 2.68
C ALA A 150 -6.66 1.03 4.08
N LYS A 151 -6.90 1.81 5.16
CA LYS A 151 -6.77 1.32 6.55
C LYS A 151 -7.70 0.16 6.89
N GLN A 152 -8.84 0.04 6.21
CA GLN A 152 -9.81 -1.04 6.44
C GLN A 152 -9.35 -2.37 5.83
N HIS A 153 -8.35 -2.33 4.93
CA HIS A 153 -7.80 -3.48 4.21
C HIS A 153 -6.40 -3.90 4.72
N LEU A 154 -5.99 -3.40 5.90
CA LEU A 154 -4.78 -3.80 6.61
C LEU A 154 -5.09 -4.88 7.65
#